data_b366f9565619094fe5b9b82a78aea136
#
_entry.id   b366f9565619094fe5b9b82a78aea136
#
_cell.length_a   1.000
_cell.length_b   1.000
_cell.length_c   1.000
_cell.angle_alpha   90.00
_cell.angle_beta   90.00
_cell.angle_gamma   90.00
#
_symmetry.space_group_name_H-M   'P 1'
#
loop_
_entity.id
_entity.type
_entity.pdbx_description
1 polymer ?
#
loop_
_entity_poly.entity_id
_entity_poly.type
_entity_poly.pdbx_seq_one_letter_code
_entity_poly.pdbx_strand_id
1 'polypeptide(L)'
;METQLLREQAIFPSKEVLRDALGNVYPVLEDLETRLSENEFALTFEWHYYKDSKGWLCKVCHKKKTIFWLSVWDGFFKTSFFFLERHLEGIAALNIAENSFVIEKEWGKMIPLVFNISSQKQISDLLKVIGFKKVSK
;
A
#
# COMPACT_ATOMS: atom_id res chain seq x y z
N MET A 1 7.21 13.01 -13.63
CA MET A 1 5.84 12.51 -13.80
C MET A 1 5.75 11.09 -13.31
N GLU A 2 4.73 10.79 -12.52
CA GLU A 2 4.55 9.44 -11.99
C GLU A 2 4.08 8.50 -13.09
N THR A 3 4.73 7.36 -13.21
CA THR A 3 4.39 6.35 -14.20
C THR A 3 4.09 5.01 -13.52
N GLN A 4 2.86 4.54 -13.66
CA GLN A 4 2.47 3.24 -13.12
C GLN A 4 3.05 2.12 -13.97
N LEU A 5 3.60 1.12 -13.30
CA LEU A 5 4.16 -0.07 -13.94
C LEU A 5 3.22 -1.26 -13.80
N LEU A 6 3.63 -2.44 -14.25
CA LEU A 6 2.87 -3.69 -14.16
C LEU A 6 1.52 -3.59 -14.86
N ARG A 7 1.54 -3.13 -16.10
CA ARG A 7 0.31 -2.89 -16.86
C ARG A 7 -0.04 -3.99 -17.86
N GLU A 8 0.78 -5.01 -17.95
CA GLU A 8 0.53 -6.12 -18.89
C GLU A 8 -0.14 -7.29 -18.20
N GLN A 9 -1.38 -7.59 -18.62
CA GLN A 9 -2.17 -8.66 -18.02
C GLN A 9 -1.47 -10.02 -18.10
N ALA A 10 -0.73 -10.27 -19.19
CA ALA A 10 -0.07 -11.55 -19.41
C ALA A 10 1.16 -11.78 -18.52
N ILE A 11 1.64 -10.75 -17.82
CA ILE A 11 2.84 -10.84 -17.00
C ILE A 11 2.49 -10.73 -15.53
N PHE A 12 2.44 -11.89 -14.85
CA PHE A 12 2.16 -11.92 -13.40
C PHE A 12 3.32 -11.29 -12.62
N PRO A 13 3.04 -10.47 -11.58
CA PRO A 13 4.07 -9.83 -10.76
C PRO A 13 4.81 -10.84 -9.86
N SER A 14 5.72 -11.60 -10.46
CA SER A 14 6.60 -12.48 -9.72
C SER A 14 7.68 -11.66 -9.00
N LYS A 15 8.46 -12.31 -8.15
CA LYS A 15 9.57 -11.64 -7.46
C LYS A 15 10.55 -11.03 -8.47
N GLU A 16 10.83 -11.73 -9.56
CA GLU A 16 11.72 -11.22 -10.61
C GLU A 16 11.15 -9.97 -11.27
N VAL A 17 9.87 -10.00 -11.61
CA VAL A 17 9.21 -8.85 -12.24
C VAL A 17 9.20 -7.66 -11.29
N LEU A 18 8.90 -7.88 -10.02
CA LEU A 18 8.89 -6.81 -9.02
C LEU A 18 10.28 -6.24 -8.79
N ARG A 19 11.30 -7.11 -8.75
CA ARG A 19 12.69 -6.67 -8.58
C ARG A 19 13.14 -5.81 -9.75
N ASP A 20 12.82 -6.22 -10.97
CA ASP A 20 13.16 -5.45 -12.16
C ASP A 20 12.43 -4.11 -12.19
N ALA A 21 11.14 -4.10 -11.80
CA ALA A 21 10.34 -2.89 -11.83
C ALA A 21 10.77 -1.85 -10.78
N LEU A 22 11.09 -2.32 -9.57
CA LEU A 22 11.40 -1.43 -8.45
C LEU A 22 12.89 -1.15 -8.26
N GLY A 23 13.76 -2.01 -8.78
CA GLY A 23 15.20 -1.83 -8.63
C GLY A 23 15.62 -1.68 -7.18
N ASN A 24 16.25 -0.57 -6.83
CA ASN A 24 16.75 -0.31 -5.48
C ASN A 24 15.67 -0.23 -4.42
N VAL A 25 14.41 -0.05 -4.81
CA VAL A 25 13.29 0.01 -3.88
C VAL A 25 12.73 -1.37 -3.57
N TYR A 26 13.05 -2.39 -4.38
CA TYR A 26 12.54 -3.74 -4.15
C TYR A 26 12.83 -4.28 -2.75
N PRO A 27 14.03 -4.10 -2.17
CA PRO A 27 14.28 -4.59 -0.81
C PRO A 27 13.35 -3.98 0.24
N VAL A 28 12.88 -2.75 0.02
CA VAL A 28 11.92 -2.10 0.92
C VAL A 28 10.58 -2.85 0.88
N LEU A 29 10.11 -3.18 -0.33
CA LEU A 29 8.87 -3.93 -0.49
C LEU A 29 9.01 -5.35 0.07
N GLU A 30 10.12 -6.02 -0.21
CA GLU A 30 10.35 -7.38 0.27
C GLU A 30 10.37 -7.43 1.79
N ASP A 31 11.04 -6.48 2.44
CA ASP A 31 11.09 -6.39 3.89
C ASP A 31 9.70 -6.11 4.47
N LEU A 32 8.94 -5.22 3.84
CA LEU A 32 7.58 -4.91 4.26
C LEU A 32 6.69 -6.16 4.17
N GLU A 33 6.76 -6.87 3.06
CA GLU A 33 5.97 -8.08 2.86
C GLU A 33 6.29 -9.13 3.92
N THR A 34 7.57 -9.31 4.24
CA THR A 34 8.02 -10.25 5.26
C THR A 34 7.44 -9.87 6.63
N ARG A 35 7.56 -8.60 7.02
CA ARG A 35 7.03 -8.12 8.30
C ARG A 35 5.52 -8.28 8.41
N LEU A 36 4.80 -7.95 7.34
CA LEU A 36 3.34 -7.99 7.36
C LEU A 36 2.78 -9.39 7.31
N SER A 37 3.56 -10.36 6.84
CA SER A 37 3.15 -11.76 6.80
C SER A 37 3.36 -12.48 8.13
N GLU A 38 4.11 -11.89 9.05
CA GLU A 38 4.38 -12.49 10.35
C GLU A 38 3.17 -12.41 11.30
N ASN A 39 3.25 -13.18 12.39
CA ASN A 39 2.13 -13.39 13.31
C ASN A 39 1.47 -12.12 13.84
N GLU A 40 2.25 -11.07 14.08
CA GLU A 40 1.74 -9.82 14.63
C GLU A 40 0.73 -9.16 13.70
N PHE A 41 1.02 -9.13 12.41
CA PHE A 41 0.14 -8.53 11.42
C PHE A 41 -0.72 -9.56 10.70
N ALA A 42 -0.12 -10.70 10.32
CA ALA A 42 -0.80 -11.81 9.66
C ALA A 42 -1.57 -11.39 8.41
N LEU A 43 -0.96 -10.56 7.57
CA LEU A 43 -1.59 -10.09 6.34
C LEU A 43 -1.26 -10.99 5.17
N THR A 44 -2.17 -11.05 4.19
CA THR A 44 -1.98 -11.78 2.95
C THR A 44 -1.92 -10.82 1.78
N PHE A 45 -1.09 -11.15 0.79
CA PHE A 45 -0.88 -10.34 -0.40
C PHE A 45 -1.43 -11.07 -1.61
N GLU A 46 -2.38 -10.45 -2.33
CA GLU A 46 -3.02 -11.05 -3.50
C GLU A 46 -2.91 -10.11 -4.69
N TRP A 47 -2.22 -10.55 -5.74
CA TRP A 47 -2.08 -9.78 -6.97
C TRP A 47 -3.21 -10.13 -7.93
N HIS A 48 -3.91 -9.09 -8.41
CA HIS A 48 -4.98 -9.24 -9.39
C HIS A 48 -4.81 -8.20 -10.49
N TYR A 49 -5.15 -8.57 -11.71
CA TYR A 49 -5.17 -7.62 -12.80
C TYR A 49 -6.55 -6.97 -12.88
N TYR A 50 -6.59 -5.66 -12.84
CA TYR A 50 -7.85 -4.90 -12.90
C TYR A 50 -7.95 -4.16 -14.22
N LYS A 51 -8.96 -4.48 -15.02
CA LYS A 51 -9.16 -3.87 -16.33
C LYS A 51 -9.44 -2.38 -16.25
N ASP A 52 -10.14 -1.95 -15.20
CA ASP A 52 -10.47 -0.54 -14.99
C ASP A 52 -9.24 0.34 -14.82
N SER A 53 -8.27 -0.13 -14.05
CA SER A 53 -7.02 0.58 -13.82
C SER A 53 -5.95 0.20 -14.84
N LYS A 54 -6.22 -0.82 -15.66
CA LYS A 54 -5.29 -1.36 -16.66
C LYS A 54 -3.94 -1.71 -16.06
N GLY A 55 -3.96 -2.42 -14.94
CA GLY A 55 -2.74 -2.82 -14.27
C GLY A 55 -2.96 -3.82 -13.16
N TRP A 56 -1.83 -4.36 -12.68
CA TRP A 56 -1.81 -5.27 -11.55
C TRP A 56 -1.78 -4.47 -10.26
N LEU A 57 -2.70 -4.80 -9.35
CA LEU A 57 -2.73 -4.23 -8.00
C LEU A 57 -2.67 -5.36 -6.99
N CYS A 58 -2.02 -5.11 -5.88
CA CYS A 58 -1.96 -6.07 -4.79
C CYS A 58 -2.98 -5.69 -3.73
N LYS A 59 -3.89 -6.61 -3.46
CA LYS A 59 -4.87 -6.44 -2.38
C LYS A 59 -4.27 -7.06 -1.13
N VAL A 60 -4.04 -6.25 -0.11
CA VAL A 60 -3.44 -6.71 1.14
C VAL A 60 -4.52 -6.78 2.19
N CYS A 61 -4.73 -7.99 2.72
CA CYS A 61 -5.87 -8.31 3.58
C CYS A 61 -5.48 -8.91 4.91
N HIS A 62 -6.30 -8.65 5.92
CA HIS A 62 -6.30 -9.39 7.17
C HIS A 62 -7.60 -10.18 7.20
N LYS A 63 -7.51 -11.50 7.00
CA LYS A 63 -8.68 -12.35 6.83
C LYS A 63 -9.51 -11.83 5.65
N LYS A 64 -10.76 -11.41 5.87
CA LYS A 64 -11.62 -10.89 4.79
C LYS A 64 -11.59 -9.38 4.65
N LYS A 65 -10.85 -8.69 5.53
CA LYS A 65 -10.79 -7.24 5.52
C LYS A 65 -9.63 -6.74 4.69
N THR A 66 -9.91 -5.87 3.72
CA THR A 66 -8.87 -5.21 2.93
C THR A 66 -8.23 -4.13 3.79
N ILE A 67 -6.91 -4.21 3.97
CA ILE A 67 -6.18 -3.22 4.76
C ILE A 67 -5.70 -2.10 3.87
N PHE A 68 -5.05 -2.43 2.75
CA PHE A 68 -4.64 -1.43 1.77
C PHE A 68 -4.43 -2.08 0.41
N TRP A 69 -4.30 -1.22 -0.60
CA TRP A 69 -3.99 -1.62 -1.96
C TRP A 69 -2.57 -1.17 -2.28
N LEU A 70 -1.82 -2.01 -2.96
CA LEU A 70 -0.44 -1.71 -3.33
C LEU A 70 -0.32 -1.68 -4.84
N SER A 71 0.29 -0.62 -5.37
CA SER A 71 0.59 -0.49 -6.79
C SER A 71 2.05 -0.13 -6.98
N VAL A 72 2.62 -0.58 -8.11
CA VAL A 72 4.04 -0.38 -8.41
C VAL A 72 4.19 0.72 -9.45
N TRP A 73 5.08 1.66 -9.16
CA TRP A 73 5.32 2.83 -10.00
C TRP A 73 6.81 2.92 -10.31
N ASP A 74 7.17 3.80 -11.22
CA ASP A 74 8.59 3.97 -11.58
C ASP A 74 9.33 4.63 -10.42
N GLY A 75 10.17 3.84 -9.74
CA GLY A 75 11.00 4.31 -8.64
C GLY A 75 10.36 4.24 -7.24
N PHE A 76 9.12 3.80 -7.13
CA PHE A 76 8.45 3.71 -5.83
C PHE A 76 7.23 2.80 -5.91
N PHE A 77 6.65 2.47 -4.75
CA PHE A 77 5.35 1.80 -4.74
C PHE A 77 4.39 2.61 -3.86
N LYS A 78 3.11 2.54 -4.20
CA LYS A 78 2.06 3.23 -3.45
C LYS A 78 1.31 2.25 -2.57
N THR A 79 1.00 2.68 -1.35
CA THR A 79 0.06 1.96 -0.50
C THR A 79 -1.13 2.89 -0.26
N SER A 80 -2.30 2.45 -0.69
CA SER A 80 -3.51 3.27 -0.64
C SER A 80 -4.49 2.71 0.36
N PHE A 81 -4.84 3.53 1.35
CA PHE A 81 -5.81 3.18 2.39
C PHE A 81 -7.08 3.97 2.14
N PHE A 82 -8.23 3.35 2.39
CA PHE A 82 -9.51 4.04 2.27
C PHE A 82 -10.14 4.12 3.65
N PHE A 83 -10.34 5.34 4.13
CA PHE A 83 -10.90 5.60 5.43
C PHE A 83 -12.21 6.36 5.32
N LEU A 84 -12.96 6.38 6.41
CA LEU A 84 -14.16 7.21 6.52
C LEU A 84 -13.83 8.42 7.40
N GLU A 85 -14.69 9.44 7.35
CA GLU A 85 -14.47 10.66 8.14
C GLU A 85 -14.28 10.35 9.63
N ARG A 86 -15.05 9.39 10.15
CA ARG A 86 -14.95 9.01 11.56
C ARG A 86 -13.56 8.47 11.97
N HIS A 87 -12.73 8.09 11.00
CA HIS A 87 -11.37 7.56 11.27
C HIS A 87 -10.31 8.65 11.36
N LEU A 88 -10.61 9.87 10.89
CA LEU A 88 -9.59 10.93 10.78
C LEU A 88 -8.97 11.32 12.11
N GLU A 89 -9.79 11.38 13.16
CA GLU A 89 -9.29 11.72 14.50
C GLU A 89 -8.29 10.69 15.00
N GLY A 90 -8.61 9.41 14.79
CA GLY A 90 -7.69 8.32 15.17
C GLY A 90 -6.39 8.35 14.40
N ILE A 91 -6.47 8.69 13.11
CA ILE A 91 -5.27 8.81 12.27
C ILE A 91 -4.39 9.97 12.77
N ALA A 92 -5.00 11.10 13.10
CA ALA A 92 -4.27 12.25 13.63
C ALA A 92 -3.55 11.91 14.94
N ALA A 93 -4.13 11.03 15.74
CA ALA A 93 -3.57 10.61 17.01
C ALA A 93 -2.37 9.64 16.86
N LEU A 94 -2.12 9.12 15.64
CA LEU A 94 -1.01 8.21 15.40
C LEU A 94 0.36 8.90 15.42
N ASN A 95 0.36 10.21 15.40
CA ASN A 95 1.59 11.01 15.45
C ASN A 95 2.53 10.71 14.27
N ILE A 96 1.97 10.81 13.07
CA ILE A 96 2.67 10.58 11.81
C ILE A 96 3.08 11.94 11.24
N ALA A 97 4.28 12.00 10.64
CA ALA A 97 4.73 13.23 9.99
C ALA A 97 3.78 13.64 8.86
N GLU A 98 3.40 14.92 8.81
CA GLU A 98 2.42 15.43 7.84
C GLU A 98 2.82 15.17 6.39
N ASN A 99 4.11 15.15 6.09
CA ASN A 99 4.57 14.92 4.73
C ASN A 99 4.83 13.46 4.41
N SER A 100 4.49 12.53 5.32
CA SER A 100 4.67 11.09 5.07
C SER A 100 3.63 10.53 4.12
N PHE A 101 2.47 11.19 4.02
CA PHE A 101 1.37 10.68 3.22
C PHE A 101 0.63 11.82 2.53
N VAL A 102 -0.20 11.45 1.56
CA VAL A 102 -1.04 12.39 0.81
C VAL A 102 -2.50 11.93 0.96
N ILE A 103 -3.40 12.88 1.23
CA ILE A 103 -4.83 12.61 1.18
C ILE A 103 -5.29 13.05 -0.20
N GLU A 104 -5.73 12.06 -0.99
CA GLU A 104 -6.20 12.33 -2.34
C GLU A 104 -7.67 12.72 -2.35
N LYS A 105 -8.18 13.10 -3.52
CA LYS A 105 -9.57 13.51 -3.67
C LYS A 105 -10.52 12.41 -3.18
N GLU A 106 -11.49 12.78 -2.37
CA GLU A 106 -12.49 11.86 -1.84
C GLU A 106 -13.21 11.11 -2.97
N TRP A 107 -13.45 9.84 -2.72
CA TRP A 107 -14.16 8.97 -3.65
C TRP A 107 -15.44 8.49 -2.96
N GLY A 108 -16.56 9.20 -3.21
CA GLY A 108 -17.77 8.98 -2.47
C GLY A 108 -17.56 9.38 -1.01
N LYS A 109 -17.81 8.47 -0.08
CA LYS A 109 -17.57 8.68 1.36
C LYS A 109 -16.17 8.23 1.77
N MET A 110 -15.39 7.68 0.83
CA MET A 110 -14.07 7.17 1.11
C MET A 110 -13.01 8.25 0.96
N ILE A 111 -12.10 8.30 1.90
CA ILE A 111 -10.98 9.26 1.91
C ILE A 111 -9.71 8.44 1.65
N PRO A 112 -9.10 8.58 0.45
CA PRO A 112 -7.87 7.86 0.14
C PRO A 112 -6.68 8.50 0.84
N LEU A 113 -5.98 7.69 1.64
CA LEU A 113 -4.73 8.10 2.29
C LEU A 113 -3.62 7.28 1.66
N VAL A 114 -2.66 7.95 1.01
CA VAL A 114 -1.67 7.31 0.15
C VAL A 114 -0.24 7.59 0.62
N PHE A 115 0.54 6.52 0.74
CA PHE A 115 1.98 6.64 0.97
C PHE A 115 2.70 6.28 -0.33
N ASN A 116 3.62 7.15 -0.75
CA ASN A 116 4.53 6.85 -1.86
C ASN A 116 5.84 6.39 -1.25
N ILE A 117 6.09 5.08 -1.31
CA ILE A 117 7.20 4.46 -0.59
C ILE A 117 8.40 4.24 -1.48
N SER A 118 9.54 4.80 -1.10
CA SER A 118 10.81 4.57 -1.81
C SER A 118 11.98 4.33 -0.85
N SER A 119 11.74 4.36 0.46
CA SER A 119 12.80 4.28 1.46
C SER A 119 12.31 3.61 2.73
N GLN A 120 13.21 2.92 3.42
CA GLN A 120 12.93 2.27 4.71
C GLN A 120 12.47 3.26 5.79
N LYS A 121 12.87 4.52 5.67
CA LYS A 121 12.50 5.55 6.65
C LYS A 121 11.00 5.76 6.73
N GLN A 122 10.28 5.43 5.66
CA GLN A 122 8.83 5.63 5.58
C GLN A 122 8.03 4.49 6.22
N ILE A 123 8.68 3.36 6.45
CA ILE A 123 7.98 2.14 6.89
C ILE A 123 7.41 2.27 8.30
N SER A 124 8.11 2.94 9.21
CA SER A 124 7.63 3.11 10.58
C SER A 124 6.24 3.75 10.64
N ASP A 125 6.05 4.84 9.90
CA ASP A 125 4.76 5.54 9.86
C ASP A 125 3.71 4.69 9.15
N LEU A 126 4.11 4.01 8.08
CA LEU A 126 3.22 3.11 7.34
C LEU A 126 2.68 2.01 8.27
N LEU A 127 3.53 1.42 9.11
CA LEU A 127 3.11 0.36 10.02
C LEU A 127 2.10 0.86 11.05
N LYS A 128 2.20 2.12 11.46
CA LYS A 128 1.21 2.72 12.39
C LYS A 128 -0.16 2.76 11.74
N VAL A 129 -0.24 3.16 10.48
CA VAL A 129 -1.51 3.24 9.76
C VAL A 129 -2.07 1.84 9.50
N ILE A 130 -1.21 0.89 9.17
CA ILE A 130 -1.63 -0.50 8.97
C ILE A 130 -2.26 -1.05 10.24
N GLY A 131 -1.60 -0.86 11.39
CA GLY A 131 -2.13 -1.32 12.66
C GLY A 131 -3.46 -0.69 13.00
N PHE A 132 -3.58 0.61 12.75
CA PHE A 132 -4.84 1.33 12.97
C PHE A 132 -5.96 0.80 12.08
N LYS A 133 -5.68 0.62 10.79
CA LYS A 133 -6.68 0.11 9.84
C LYS A 133 -7.13 -1.30 10.22
N LYS A 134 -6.20 -2.13 10.68
CA LYS A 134 -6.50 -3.52 11.04
C LYS A 134 -7.54 -3.61 12.15
N VAL A 135 -7.50 -2.71 13.14
CA VAL A 135 -8.40 -2.75 14.29
C VAL A 135 -9.58 -1.78 14.20
N SER A 136 -9.59 -0.88 13.23
CA SER A 136 -10.67 0.10 13.08
C SER A 136 -11.94 -0.56 12.52
N LYS A 137 -13.09 0.03 12.83
CA LYS A 137 -14.38 -0.49 12.35
C LYS A 137 -15.05 0.47 11.38
#